data_31140c89f747cc2aeb7376d2279c2860
#
_entry.id   31140c89f747cc2aeb7376d2279c2860
#
_cell.length_a   1.000
_cell.length_b   1.000
_cell.length_c   1.000
_cell.angle_alpha   90.00
_cell.angle_beta   90.00
_cell.angle_gamma   90.00
#
_symmetry.space_group_name_H-M   'P 1'
#
loop_
_entity.id
_entity.type
_entity.pdbx_description
1 polymer ?
#
loop_
_entity_poly.entity_id
_entity_poly.type
_entity_poly.pdbx_seq_one_letter_code
_entity_poly.pdbx_strand_id
1 'polypeptide(L)'
;MVALGALLPKEQVFRINMQSLTETFGQRSLNAAFNVYTGPTYKRGVMPWPFAVLAGDTVSFDWNLGDFENLQYDFSVYGPNGFYRTFKGRGQEPEPEVHISYEKNNEGKATGRLKINCYSPAKSSLQLDVVDNAYSSFEEKG
;
A
#
# COMPACT_ATOMS: atom_id res chain seq x y z
N MET A 1 -1.92 -10.18 -5.15
CA MET A 1 -0.97 -9.60 -4.19
C MET A 1 -1.44 -8.24 -3.75
N VAL A 2 -1.34 -7.97 -2.47
CA VAL A 2 -1.75 -6.68 -1.90
C VAL A 2 -0.73 -6.24 -0.86
N ALA A 3 -0.41 -4.96 -0.83
CA ALA A 3 0.30 -4.34 0.28
C ALA A 3 -0.53 -3.15 0.77
N LEU A 4 -0.88 -3.14 2.04
CA LEU A 4 -1.67 -2.11 2.68
C LEU A 4 -0.86 -1.47 3.80
N GLY A 5 -0.81 -0.14 3.81
CA GLY A 5 -0.18 0.63 4.86
C GLY A 5 -1.20 1.19 5.84
N ALA A 6 -0.85 1.21 7.11
CA ALA A 6 -1.66 1.81 8.16
C ALA A 6 -0.79 2.55 9.16
N LEU A 7 -1.13 3.81 9.41
CA LEU A 7 -0.54 4.59 10.49
C LEU A 7 -1.28 4.29 11.79
N LEU A 8 -0.55 3.90 12.82
CA LEU A 8 -1.06 3.64 14.16
C LEU A 8 -0.51 4.72 15.12
N PRO A 9 -1.20 5.87 15.26
CA PRO A 9 -0.65 7.01 15.97
C PRO A 9 -0.45 6.78 17.48
N LYS A 10 -1.32 5.98 18.10
CA LYS A 10 -1.20 5.66 19.54
C LYS A 10 0.03 4.81 19.84
N GLU A 11 0.40 3.93 18.94
CA GLU A 11 1.54 3.03 19.04
C GLU A 11 2.80 3.64 18.44
N GLN A 12 2.68 4.74 17.71
CA GLN A 12 3.75 5.42 17.00
C GLN A 12 4.49 4.52 16.01
N VAL A 13 3.74 3.70 15.31
CA VAL A 13 4.27 2.79 14.27
C VAL A 13 3.53 2.96 12.96
N PHE A 14 4.21 2.65 11.87
CA PHE A 14 3.60 2.44 10.57
C PHE A 14 3.63 0.94 10.26
N ARG A 15 2.46 0.37 10.01
CA ARG A 15 2.30 -1.05 9.70
C ARG A 15 2.12 -1.26 8.21
N ILE A 16 2.83 -2.21 7.64
CA ILE A 16 2.59 -2.70 6.29
C ILE A 16 2.11 -4.14 6.39
N ASN A 17 0.94 -4.40 5.81
CA ASN A 17 0.36 -5.73 5.67
C ASN A 17 0.57 -6.19 4.23
N MET A 18 1.23 -7.31 4.04
CA MET A 18 1.51 -7.92 2.75
C MET A 18 0.73 -9.21 2.61
N GLN A 19 -0.03 -9.35 1.54
CA GLN A 19 -0.90 -10.51 1.29
C GLN A 19 -0.57 -11.15 -0.05
N SER A 20 -0.53 -12.46 -0.05
CA SER A 20 -0.56 -13.28 -1.25
C SER A 20 -1.96 -13.89 -1.40
N LEU A 21 -2.73 -13.40 -2.38
CA LEU A 21 -4.10 -13.82 -2.58
C LEU A 21 -4.16 -15.11 -3.43
N THR A 22 -5.01 -16.05 -3.00
CA THR A 22 -5.22 -17.32 -3.73
C THR A 22 -6.22 -17.18 -4.87
N GLU A 23 -7.12 -16.21 -4.79
CA GLU A 23 -8.29 -16.12 -5.66
C GLU A 23 -8.01 -15.76 -7.11
N THR A 24 -6.85 -15.18 -7.42
CA THR A 24 -6.54 -14.69 -8.76
C THR A 24 -6.07 -15.80 -9.71
N PHE A 25 -5.55 -16.91 -9.20
CA PHE A 25 -4.95 -18.00 -9.99
C PHE A 25 -5.45 -19.39 -9.60
N GLY A 26 -6.55 -19.52 -8.88
CA GLY A 26 -7.09 -20.78 -8.40
C GLY A 26 -6.11 -21.54 -7.49
N GLN A 27 -6.04 -22.86 -7.63
CA GLN A 27 -5.18 -23.72 -6.79
C GLN A 27 -3.67 -23.56 -7.03
N ARG A 28 -3.26 -22.67 -7.93
CA ARG A 28 -1.85 -22.42 -8.28
C ARG A 28 -1.31 -21.13 -7.69
N SER A 29 -1.86 -20.67 -6.58
CA SER A 29 -1.31 -19.48 -5.90
C SER A 29 0.11 -19.78 -5.45
N LEU A 30 1.03 -18.91 -5.85
CA LEU A 30 2.44 -19.00 -5.50
C LEU A 30 2.74 -18.14 -4.29
N ASN A 31 3.72 -18.57 -3.51
CA ASN A 31 4.31 -17.72 -2.48
C ASN A 31 4.82 -16.43 -3.10
N ALA A 32 4.65 -15.31 -2.41
CA ALA A 32 5.08 -14.01 -2.87
C ALA A 32 6.28 -13.52 -2.05
N ALA A 33 7.31 -13.06 -2.74
CA ALA A 33 8.43 -12.37 -2.12
C ALA A 33 8.23 -10.86 -2.26
N PHE A 34 8.18 -10.16 -1.14
CA PHE A 34 8.13 -8.70 -1.09
C PHE A 34 9.46 -8.16 -0.59
N ASN A 35 9.91 -7.06 -1.18
CA ASN A 35 11.02 -6.27 -0.67
C ASN A 35 10.51 -4.88 -0.31
N VAL A 36 10.62 -4.53 0.96
CA VAL A 36 10.33 -3.18 1.44
C VAL A 36 11.65 -2.44 1.58
N TYR A 37 11.72 -1.23 1.04
CA TYR A 37 12.86 -0.34 1.24
C TYR A 37 12.44 0.86 2.06
N THR A 38 13.19 1.14 3.12
CA THR A 38 13.07 2.40 3.84
C THR A 38 13.74 3.51 3.03
N GLY A 39 13.09 4.67 2.95
CA GLY A 39 13.61 5.82 2.21
C GLY A 39 14.66 6.63 2.97
N PRO A 40 15.07 7.78 2.40
CA PRO A 40 16.17 8.58 2.94
C PRO A 40 15.89 9.21 4.32
N THR A 41 14.64 9.30 4.74
CA THR A 41 14.27 9.80 6.07
C THR A 41 14.50 8.79 7.19
N TYR A 42 14.74 7.52 6.85
CA TYR A 42 15.08 6.51 7.84
C TYR A 42 16.49 6.74 8.38
N LYS A 43 16.61 6.84 9.71
CA LYS A 43 17.88 7.24 10.37
C LYS A 43 19.04 6.30 10.09
N ARG A 44 18.77 5.04 9.77
CA ARG A 44 19.78 4.07 9.37
C ARG A 44 20.08 4.07 7.87
N GLY A 45 19.44 4.97 7.12
CA GLY A 45 19.57 5.05 5.66
C GLY A 45 18.61 4.14 4.91
N VAL A 46 18.75 4.09 3.60
CA VAL A 46 17.95 3.21 2.76
C VAL A 46 18.33 1.76 3.01
N MET A 47 17.39 0.96 3.50
CA MET A 47 17.61 -0.43 3.85
C MET A 47 16.58 -1.34 3.20
N PRO A 48 17.00 -2.53 2.72
CA PRO A 48 16.07 -3.57 2.27
C PRO A 48 15.51 -4.37 3.45
N TRP A 49 14.21 -4.70 3.35
CA TRP A 49 13.49 -5.56 4.29
C TRP A 49 12.77 -6.64 3.48
N PRO A 50 13.35 -7.84 3.35
CA PRO A 50 12.74 -8.92 2.57
C PRO A 50 11.69 -9.66 3.40
N PHE A 51 10.56 -9.98 2.75
CA PHE A 51 9.47 -10.76 3.33
C PHE A 51 9.04 -11.86 2.37
N ALA A 52 8.83 -13.05 2.89
CA ALA A 52 8.21 -14.15 2.17
C ALA A 52 6.79 -14.37 2.69
N VAL A 53 5.81 -14.28 1.80
CA VAL A 53 4.40 -14.48 2.13
C VAL A 53 3.92 -15.75 1.44
N LEU A 54 3.48 -16.72 2.22
CA LEU A 54 2.92 -17.95 1.69
C LEU A 54 1.59 -17.69 0.98
N ALA A 55 1.25 -18.53 0.04
CA ALA A 55 0.00 -18.45 -0.69
C ALA A 55 -1.20 -18.41 0.27
N GLY A 56 -2.04 -17.38 0.16
CA GLY A 56 -3.19 -17.16 1.02
C GLY A 56 -2.91 -16.55 2.39
N ASP A 57 -1.64 -16.34 2.72
CA ASP A 57 -1.25 -15.76 4.01
C ASP A 57 -1.09 -14.24 3.95
N THR A 58 -1.02 -13.66 5.14
CA THR A 58 -0.71 -12.26 5.38
C THR A 58 0.48 -12.16 6.33
N VAL A 59 1.46 -11.33 5.97
CA VAL A 59 2.57 -10.96 6.84
C VAL A 59 2.49 -9.48 7.15
N SER A 60 2.59 -9.13 8.42
CA SER A 60 2.56 -7.75 8.89
C SER A 60 3.87 -7.40 9.58
N PHE A 61 4.35 -6.18 9.35
CA PHE A 61 5.52 -5.65 10.04
C PHE A 61 5.29 -4.20 10.45
N ASP A 62 5.75 -3.86 11.65
CA ASP A 62 5.63 -2.52 12.23
C ASP A 62 6.98 -1.83 12.27
N TRP A 63 7.07 -0.63 11.67
CA TRP A 63 8.23 0.25 11.78
C TRP A 63 7.94 1.35 12.77
N ASN A 64 8.85 1.56 13.71
CA ASN A 64 8.75 2.65 14.69
C ASN A 64 8.94 4.00 13.97
N LEU A 65 7.98 4.91 14.12
CA LEU A 65 8.06 6.26 13.55
C LEU A 65 9.23 7.06 14.08
N GLY A 66 9.66 6.80 15.32
CA GLY A 66 10.84 7.42 15.92
C GLY A 66 12.15 7.12 15.21
N ASP A 67 12.19 6.06 14.39
CA ASP A 67 13.34 5.70 13.57
C ASP A 67 13.43 6.52 12.27
N PHE A 68 12.44 7.38 12.01
CA PHE A 68 12.43 8.31 10.88
C PHE A 68 12.66 9.74 11.34
N GLU A 69 13.37 10.51 10.54
CA GLU A 69 13.59 11.93 10.83
C GLU A 69 12.28 12.71 10.77
N ASN A 70 12.01 13.49 11.82
CA ASN A 70 10.78 14.27 11.97
C ASN A 70 9.49 13.44 11.83
N LEU A 71 9.52 12.14 12.15
CA LEU A 71 8.43 11.20 12.00
C LEU A 71 7.93 11.08 10.54
N GLN A 72 8.77 11.40 9.58
CA GLN A 72 8.46 11.32 8.15
C GLN A 72 8.78 9.94 7.61
N TYR A 73 7.79 9.06 7.54
CA TYR A 73 8.01 7.74 6.95
C TYR A 73 8.03 7.81 5.43
N ASP A 74 8.83 6.94 4.85
CA ASP A 74 8.99 6.77 3.41
C ASP A 74 9.32 5.30 3.13
N PHE A 75 8.43 4.61 2.42
CA PHE A 75 8.58 3.21 2.06
C PHE A 75 8.33 2.98 0.59
N SER A 76 9.09 2.08 0.01
CA SER A 76 8.83 1.50 -1.31
C SER A 76 8.70 -0.01 -1.19
N VAL A 77 7.60 -0.56 -1.68
CA VAL A 77 7.31 -1.99 -1.62
C VAL A 77 7.35 -2.56 -3.03
N TYR A 78 8.19 -3.56 -3.23
CA TYR A 78 8.30 -4.30 -4.50
C TYR A 78 7.83 -5.73 -4.28
N GLY A 79 7.05 -6.24 -5.20
CA GLY A 79 6.59 -7.62 -5.22
C GLY A 79 6.78 -8.28 -6.58
N PRO A 80 6.33 -9.55 -6.73
CA PRO A 80 6.41 -10.24 -8.00
C PRO A 80 5.61 -9.56 -9.12
N ASN A 81 5.98 -9.84 -10.37
CA ASN A 81 5.29 -9.37 -11.58
C ASN A 81 5.16 -7.85 -11.70
N GLY A 82 6.16 -7.12 -11.22
CA GLY A 82 6.18 -5.66 -11.29
C GLY A 82 5.30 -4.97 -10.26
N PHE A 83 4.85 -5.68 -9.23
CA PHE A 83 4.12 -5.06 -8.13
C PHE A 83 4.97 -3.99 -7.45
N TYR A 84 4.44 -2.78 -7.36
CA TYR A 84 5.11 -1.66 -6.73
C TYR A 84 4.12 -0.77 -5.99
N ARG A 85 4.47 -0.38 -4.77
CA ARG A 85 3.69 0.57 -3.99
C ARG A 85 4.59 1.42 -3.10
N THR A 86 4.23 2.69 -2.92
CA THR A 86 4.92 3.60 -2.01
C THR A 86 3.99 4.09 -0.92
N PHE A 87 4.57 4.33 0.26
CA PHE A 87 3.90 4.95 1.40
C PHE A 87 4.78 6.08 1.91
N LYS A 88 4.26 7.30 1.91
CA LYS A 88 4.97 8.49 2.40
C LYS A 88 4.01 9.37 3.19
N GLY A 89 4.48 9.89 4.31
CA GLY A 89 3.69 10.80 5.14
C GLY A 89 4.38 11.15 6.43
N ARG A 90 3.63 11.77 7.33
CA ARG A 90 4.10 12.15 8.67
C ARG A 90 3.29 11.43 9.73
N GLY A 91 3.95 11.01 10.78
CA GLY A 91 3.33 10.25 11.87
C GLY A 91 2.26 10.98 12.67
N GLN A 92 2.06 12.24 12.46
CA GLN A 92 1.02 13.05 13.11
C GLN A 92 -0.16 13.40 12.20
N GLU A 93 -0.06 13.08 10.93
CA GLU A 93 -1.11 13.37 9.95
C GLU A 93 -2.06 12.18 9.84
N PRO A 94 -3.38 12.41 9.75
CA PRO A 94 -4.31 11.34 9.48
C PRO A 94 -4.07 10.81 8.06
N GLU A 95 -3.90 9.49 7.95
CA GLU A 95 -3.78 8.86 6.65
C GLU A 95 -5.10 8.25 6.20
N PRO A 96 -5.50 8.50 4.96
CA PRO A 96 -6.60 7.77 4.36
C PRO A 96 -6.18 6.34 4.05
N GLU A 97 -7.07 5.41 4.26
CA GLU A 97 -6.92 4.05 3.78
C GLU A 97 -7.32 4.00 2.30
N VAL A 98 -6.41 3.56 1.45
CA VAL A 98 -6.63 3.53 0.00
C VAL A 98 -6.63 2.08 -0.49
N HIS A 99 -7.74 1.67 -1.09
CA HIS A 99 -7.89 0.37 -1.74
C HIS A 99 -8.02 0.53 -3.24
N ILE A 100 -7.19 -0.17 -4.00
CA ILE A 100 -7.23 -0.17 -5.45
C ILE A 100 -7.63 -1.55 -5.92
N SER A 101 -8.67 -1.63 -6.76
CA SER A 101 -9.15 -2.86 -7.36
C SER A 101 -9.51 -2.65 -8.82
N TYR A 102 -9.57 -3.75 -9.58
CA TYR A 102 -10.12 -3.70 -10.93
C TYR A 102 -11.64 -3.63 -10.86
N GLU A 103 -12.23 -2.71 -11.63
CA GLU A 103 -13.67 -2.68 -11.81
C GLU A 103 -14.11 -3.94 -12.58
N LYS A 104 -15.16 -4.58 -12.10
CA LYS A 104 -15.77 -5.73 -12.76
C LYS A 104 -17.19 -5.36 -13.20
N ASN A 105 -17.59 -5.86 -14.39
CA ASN A 105 -18.95 -5.74 -14.85
C ASN A 105 -19.90 -6.70 -14.12
N ASN A 106 -21.20 -6.69 -14.47
CA ASN A 106 -22.20 -7.56 -13.86
C ASN A 106 -21.94 -9.07 -14.09
N GLU A 107 -21.11 -9.43 -15.07
CA GLU A 107 -20.69 -10.79 -15.35
C GLU A 107 -19.39 -11.19 -14.64
N GLY A 108 -18.81 -10.31 -13.84
CA GLY A 108 -17.58 -10.53 -13.09
C GLY A 108 -16.31 -10.37 -13.93
N LYS A 109 -16.41 -9.85 -15.16
CA LYS A 109 -15.25 -9.60 -16.04
C LYS A 109 -14.68 -8.20 -15.79
N ALA A 110 -13.36 -8.08 -15.85
CA ALA A 110 -12.68 -6.78 -15.73
C ALA A 110 -13.06 -5.84 -16.88
N THR A 111 -13.41 -4.59 -16.55
CA THR A 111 -13.79 -3.55 -17.53
C THR A 111 -12.57 -2.81 -18.11
N GLY A 112 -11.37 -3.07 -17.59
CA GLY A 112 -10.16 -2.30 -17.88
C GLY A 112 -10.02 -1.02 -17.07
N ARG A 113 -10.97 -0.74 -16.17
CA ARG A 113 -10.94 0.41 -15.26
C ARG A 113 -10.43 0.02 -13.89
N LEU A 114 -9.78 0.96 -13.21
CA LEU A 114 -9.39 0.82 -11.82
C LEU A 114 -10.42 1.52 -10.93
N LYS A 115 -10.76 0.86 -9.83
CA LYS A 115 -11.58 1.43 -8.78
C LYS A 115 -10.70 1.79 -7.60
N ILE A 116 -10.73 3.05 -7.19
CA ILE A 116 -9.99 3.57 -6.04
C ILE A 116 -11.00 3.90 -4.95
N ASN A 117 -10.92 3.22 -3.83
CA ASN A 117 -11.71 3.51 -2.64
C ASN A 117 -10.80 4.13 -1.58
N CYS A 118 -11.19 5.31 -1.10
CA CYS A 118 -10.47 6.04 -0.06
C CYS A 118 -11.36 6.16 1.17
N TYR A 119 -10.84 5.76 2.31
CA TYR A 119 -11.50 5.89 3.60
C TYR A 119 -10.70 6.81 4.49
N SER A 120 -11.33 7.84 5.04
CA SER A 120 -10.70 8.72 6.00
C SER A 120 -10.98 8.23 7.43
N PRO A 121 -9.95 7.93 8.22
CA PRO A 121 -10.14 7.57 9.62
C PRO A 121 -10.42 8.78 10.51
N ALA A 122 -10.20 9.99 9.99
CA ALA A 122 -10.45 11.23 10.73
C ALA A 122 -11.88 11.70 10.56
N LYS A 123 -12.43 12.35 11.59
CA LYS A 123 -13.75 13.01 11.53
C LYS A 123 -13.76 14.27 10.65
N SER A 124 -12.59 14.74 10.22
CA SER A 124 -12.42 15.89 9.33
C SER A 124 -12.34 15.44 7.88
N SER A 125 -12.82 16.28 6.96
CA SER A 125 -12.67 16.04 5.53
C SER A 125 -11.19 16.14 5.11
N LEU A 126 -10.74 15.21 4.27
CA LEU A 126 -9.42 15.22 3.66
C LEU A 126 -9.56 15.57 2.18
N GLN A 127 -8.65 16.39 1.69
CA GLN A 127 -8.51 16.64 0.26
C GLN A 127 -7.55 15.61 -0.31
N LEU A 128 -7.98 14.92 -1.36
CA LEU A 128 -7.18 13.91 -2.05
C LEU A 128 -6.95 14.36 -3.49
N ASP A 129 -5.71 14.30 -3.92
CA ASP A 129 -5.32 14.55 -5.29
C ASP A 129 -4.96 13.21 -5.95
N VAL A 130 -5.66 12.89 -7.04
CA VAL A 130 -5.39 11.70 -7.83
C VAL A 130 -4.70 12.11 -9.12
N VAL A 131 -3.50 11.58 -9.35
CA VAL A 131 -2.72 11.89 -10.54
C VAL A 131 -2.48 10.60 -11.33
N ASP A 132 -2.92 10.59 -12.59
CA ASP A 132 -2.61 9.53 -13.53
C ASP A 132 -1.36 9.91 -14.32
N ASN A 133 -0.28 9.20 -14.08
CA ASN A 133 1.00 9.43 -14.76
C ASN A 133 1.15 8.63 -16.07
N ALA A 134 0.21 7.73 -16.34
CA ALA A 134 0.29 6.81 -17.47
C ALA A 134 -0.46 7.29 -18.71
N TYR A 135 -1.56 8.03 -18.50
CA TYR A 135 -2.44 8.47 -19.58
C TYR A 135 -2.67 9.99 -19.52
N SER A 136 -2.87 10.60 -20.70
CA SER A 136 -3.08 12.04 -20.83
C SER A 136 -4.52 12.51 -20.56
N SER A 137 -5.48 11.58 -20.44
CA SER A 137 -6.88 11.87 -20.14
C SER A 137 -7.33 11.16 -18.88
N PHE A 138 -7.87 11.91 -17.96
CA PHE A 138 -8.35 11.44 -16.67
C PHE A 138 -9.78 11.93 -16.45
N GLU A 139 -10.70 11.03 -16.13
CA GLU A 139 -12.04 11.37 -15.66
C GLU A 139 -12.10 11.22 -14.15
N GLU A 140 -12.22 12.33 -13.44
CA GLU A 140 -12.44 12.37 -12.01
C GLU A 140 -13.93 12.17 -11.73
N LYS A 141 -14.28 11.10 -11.00
CA LYS A 141 -15.60 10.91 -10.39
C LYS A 141 -15.45 11.05 -8.89
N GLY A 142 -15.98 12.11 -8.37
CA GLY A 142 -15.99 12.43 -6.94
C GLY A 142 -16.75 11.43 -6.08
#